data_948b400a500a235eb9557ce08a18c11e
#
_entry.id   948b400a500a235eb9557ce08a18c11e
#
_cell.length_a   1.000
_cell.length_b   1.000
_cell.length_c   1.000
_cell.angle_alpha   90.00
_cell.angle_beta   90.00
_cell.angle_gamma   90.00
#
_symmetry.space_group_name_H-M   'P 1'
#
loop_
_entity.id
_entity.type
_entity.pdbx_description
1 polymer ?
#
loop_
_entity_poly.entity_id
_entity_poly.type
_entity_poly.pdbx_seq_one_letter_code
_entity_poly.pdbx_strand_id
1 'polypeptide(L)'
;MCSSAGCSAGCAAAGATGERLAVLDGYRGEVFVALYDQAGATLWEPAVMRPEALAERLAQVSTPPSAAGSGAIRFRDELEGAGGIRIPDDADPIHRVAARHICALAAAGKGSDSLEPIYLRPPDAERWRERDSFQRAD
;
A
#
# COMPACT_ATOMS: atom_id res chain seq x y z
N MET A 1 10.11 -15.02 2.66
CA MET A 1 10.30 -13.59 2.90
C MET A 1 9.34 -12.80 2.02
N CYS A 2 8.48 -12.02 2.61
CA CYS A 2 7.64 -11.08 1.86
C CYS A 2 8.52 -10.09 1.11
N SER A 3 8.21 -9.80 -0.14
CA SER A 3 8.76 -8.60 -0.79
C SER A 3 8.50 -7.38 0.10
N SER A 4 9.44 -6.47 0.21
CA SER A 4 9.39 -5.38 1.18
C SER A 4 8.10 -4.57 1.13
N ALA A 5 7.53 -4.35 -0.04
CA ALA A 5 6.28 -3.61 -0.22
C ALA A 5 5.06 -4.44 0.21
N GLY A 6 4.95 -5.69 -0.21
CA GLY A 6 3.82 -6.55 0.16
C GLY A 6 3.78 -6.91 1.64
N CYS A 7 4.95 -7.12 2.26
CA CYS A 7 5.04 -7.41 3.69
C CYS A 7 4.70 -6.19 4.56
N SER A 8 5.19 -5.01 4.18
CA SER A 8 4.90 -3.77 4.90
C SER A 8 3.41 -3.44 4.86
N ALA A 9 2.80 -3.60 3.69
CA ALA A 9 1.38 -3.37 3.49
C ALA A 9 0.52 -4.36 4.31
N GLY A 10 0.83 -5.66 4.25
CA GLY A 10 0.12 -6.67 5.04
C GLY A 10 0.29 -6.47 6.55
N CYS A 11 1.45 -5.96 7.01
CA CYS A 11 1.69 -5.67 8.42
C CYS A 11 0.90 -4.47 8.93
N ALA A 12 0.78 -3.41 8.14
CA ALA A 12 -0.01 -2.24 8.55
C ALA A 12 -1.49 -2.61 8.76
N ALA A 13 -2.01 -3.57 7.99
CA ALA A 13 -3.42 -3.97 8.08
C ALA A 13 -3.71 -5.14 9.05
N ALA A 14 -2.71 -5.76 9.66
CA ALA A 14 -2.87 -7.02 10.41
C ALA A 14 -3.79 -6.94 11.64
N GLY A 15 -4.06 -5.75 12.17
CA GLY A 15 -4.94 -5.57 13.34
C GLY A 15 -6.41 -5.32 13.01
N ALA A 16 -6.79 -5.17 11.74
CA ALA A 16 -8.16 -4.87 11.34
C ALA A 16 -8.98 -6.15 11.16
N THR A 17 -10.30 -6.02 11.34
CA THR A 17 -11.29 -7.07 11.02
C THR A 17 -11.93 -6.77 9.67
N GLY A 18 -12.15 -7.81 8.85
CA GLY A 18 -12.71 -7.67 7.50
C GLY A 18 -11.63 -7.50 6.41
N GLU A 19 -12.02 -6.95 5.27
CA GLU A 19 -11.07 -6.59 4.21
C GLU A 19 -10.14 -5.47 4.66
N ARG A 20 -8.87 -5.58 4.30
CA ARG A 20 -7.81 -4.71 4.78
C ARG A 20 -7.07 -4.08 3.63
N LEU A 21 -7.14 -2.77 3.53
CA LEU A 21 -6.41 -1.98 2.56
C LEU A 21 -5.16 -1.40 3.22
N ALA A 22 -4.02 -1.80 2.75
CA ALA A 22 -2.77 -1.17 3.13
C ALA A 22 -2.49 0.01 2.19
N VAL A 23 -2.24 1.19 2.75
CA VAL A 23 -1.95 2.41 2.00
C VAL A 23 -0.70 3.04 2.59
N LEU A 24 0.42 2.93 1.86
CA LEU A 24 1.69 3.53 2.28
C LEU A 24 1.99 4.77 1.43
N ASP A 25 2.52 5.79 2.06
CA ASP A 25 2.97 6.99 1.34
C ASP A 25 4.14 6.63 0.42
N GLY A 26 3.93 6.75 -0.89
CA GLY A 26 4.92 6.51 -1.93
C GLY A 26 5.78 7.73 -2.23
N TYR A 27 5.56 8.84 -1.49
CA TYR A 27 6.09 10.17 -1.80
C TYR A 27 5.64 10.69 -3.18
N ARG A 28 5.87 11.96 -3.47
CA ARG A 28 5.53 12.62 -4.76
C ARG A 28 4.04 12.60 -5.12
N GLY A 29 3.16 12.51 -4.12
CA GLY A 29 1.71 12.44 -4.35
C GLY A 29 1.24 11.09 -4.87
N GLU A 30 2.00 10.03 -4.63
CA GLU A 30 1.63 8.65 -4.95
C GLU A 30 1.51 7.82 -3.67
N VAL A 31 0.72 6.75 -3.72
CA VAL A 31 0.58 5.77 -2.65
C VAL A 31 0.86 4.36 -3.18
N PHE A 32 1.48 3.54 -2.33
CA PHE A 32 1.56 2.10 -2.55
C PHE A 32 0.37 1.45 -1.87
N VAL A 33 -0.36 0.63 -2.60
CA VAL A 33 -1.59 0.01 -2.12
C VAL A 33 -1.62 -1.49 -2.35
N ALA A 34 -2.25 -2.21 -1.43
CA ALA A 34 -2.59 -3.62 -1.60
C ALA A 34 -3.84 -3.92 -0.77
N LEU A 35 -4.75 -4.73 -1.29
CA LEU A 35 -5.96 -5.16 -0.59
C LEU A 35 -5.87 -6.64 -0.25
N TYR A 36 -6.22 -6.96 0.98
CA TYR A 36 -6.23 -8.31 1.51
C TYR A 36 -7.60 -8.65 2.08
N ASP A 37 -8.00 -9.89 1.96
CA ASP A 37 -9.17 -10.41 2.66
C ASP A 37 -8.92 -10.62 4.16
N GLN A 38 -9.93 -11.06 4.87
CA GLN A 38 -9.86 -11.34 6.30
C GLN A 38 -8.87 -12.45 6.65
N ALA A 39 -8.64 -13.41 5.76
CA ALA A 39 -7.69 -14.50 5.92
C ALA A 39 -6.25 -14.09 5.55
N GLY A 40 -6.07 -12.90 4.97
CA GLY A 40 -4.79 -12.37 4.51
C GLY A 40 -4.43 -12.81 3.09
N ALA A 41 -5.38 -13.31 2.31
CA ALA A 41 -5.17 -13.53 0.89
C ALA A 41 -5.23 -12.21 0.12
N THR A 42 -4.41 -12.08 -0.91
CA THR A 42 -4.32 -10.86 -1.72
C THR A 42 -5.52 -10.76 -2.65
N LEU A 43 -6.30 -9.70 -2.51
CA LEU A 43 -7.40 -9.34 -3.40
C LEU A 43 -6.96 -8.35 -4.48
N TRP A 44 -6.13 -7.37 -4.09
CA TRP A 44 -5.44 -6.49 -5.05
C TRP A 44 -3.95 -6.63 -4.85
N GLU A 45 -3.26 -6.98 -5.93
CA GLU A 45 -1.80 -7.02 -5.93
C GLU A 45 -1.20 -5.65 -5.62
N PRO A 46 -0.03 -5.62 -4.96
CA PRO A 46 0.66 -4.37 -4.68
C PRO A 46 0.83 -3.52 -5.93
N ALA A 47 0.40 -2.27 -5.86
CA ALA A 47 0.45 -1.31 -6.96
C ALA A 47 0.80 0.09 -6.46
N VAL A 48 1.27 0.93 -7.37
CA VAL A 48 1.45 2.36 -7.14
C VAL A 48 0.40 3.14 -7.91
N MET A 49 -0.24 4.11 -7.26
CA MET A 49 -1.24 4.97 -7.89
C MET A 49 -1.35 6.30 -7.18
N ARG A 50 -2.08 7.24 -7.78
CA ARG A 50 -2.44 8.50 -7.12
C ARG A 50 -3.61 8.30 -6.16
N PRO A 51 -3.72 9.11 -5.09
CA PRO A 51 -4.83 9.03 -4.14
C PRO A 51 -6.20 9.14 -4.79
N GLU A 52 -6.35 10.00 -5.80
CA GLU A 52 -7.59 10.18 -6.53
C GLU A 52 -8.01 8.89 -7.28
N ALA A 53 -7.06 8.23 -7.93
CA ALA A 53 -7.31 6.96 -8.62
C ALA A 53 -7.66 5.83 -7.63
N LEU A 54 -7.07 5.86 -6.43
CA LEU A 54 -7.44 4.94 -5.36
C LEU A 54 -8.86 5.21 -4.88
N ALA A 55 -9.23 6.47 -4.70
CA ALA A 55 -10.56 6.90 -4.31
C ALA A 55 -11.63 6.43 -5.31
N GLU A 56 -11.40 6.63 -6.61
CA GLU A 56 -12.27 6.13 -7.69
C GLU A 56 -12.43 4.61 -7.66
N ARG A 57 -11.33 3.89 -7.41
CA ARG A 57 -11.35 2.43 -7.31
C ARG A 57 -12.12 1.95 -6.08
N LEU A 58 -11.99 2.64 -4.96
CA LEU A 58 -12.72 2.35 -3.72
C LEU A 58 -14.22 2.57 -3.86
N ALA A 59 -14.65 3.58 -4.62
CA ALA A 59 -16.05 3.84 -4.89
C ALA A 59 -16.76 2.68 -5.63
N GLN A 60 -16.01 1.79 -6.27
CA GLN A 60 -16.54 0.61 -6.97
C GLN A 60 -16.57 -0.66 -6.10
N VAL A 61 -16.03 -0.61 -4.88
CA VAL A 61 -16.00 -1.75 -3.97
C VAL A 61 -17.32 -1.83 -3.20
N SER A 62 -17.96 -2.99 -3.24
CA SER A 62 -19.26 -3.19 -2.59
C SER A 62 -19.17 -3.17 -1.05
N THR A 63 -18.06 -3.61 -0.50
CA THR A 63 -17.81 -3.62 0.95
C THR A 63 -16.59 -2.76 1.24
N PRO A 64 -16.77 -1.58 1.86
CA PRO A 64 -15.64 -0.70 2.17
C PRO A 64 -14.62 -1.37 3.09
N PRO A 65 -13.35 -1.45 2.70
CA PRO A 65 -12.31 -2.04 3.53
C PRO A 65 -11.90 -1.09 4.67
N SER A 66 -11.23 -1.63 5.67
CA SER A 66 -10.49 -0.84 6.64
C SER A 66 -9.10 -0.52 6.10
N ALA A 67 -8.75 0.75 5.99
CA ALA A 67 -7.44 1.18 5.48
C ALA A 67 -6.48 1.53 6.62
N ALA A 68 -5.22 1.17 6.45
CA ALA A 68 -4.15 1.49 7.38
C ALA A 68 -2.84 1.78 6.67
N GLY A 69 -1.99 2.57 7.32
CA GLY A 69 -0.67 2.94 6.84
C GLY A 69 -0.47 4.45 6.74
N SER A 70 0.76 4.86 6.47
CA SER A 70 1.14 6.28 6.41
C SER A 70 0.44 7.07 5.30
N GLY A 71 0.13 6.43 4.19
CA GLY A 71 -0.63 7.03 3.10
C GLY A 71 -2.12 7.20 3.45
N ALA A 72 -2.70 6.28 4.22
CA ALA A 72 -4.08 6.42 4.70
C ALA A 72 -4.25 7.63 5.61
N ILE A 73 -3.28 7.90 6.49
CA ILE A 73 -3.28 9.10 7.33
C ILE A 73 -3.15 10.36 6.46
N ARG A 74 -2.15 10.37 5.58
CA ARG A 74 -1.81 11.55 4.79
C ARG A 74 -2.93 12.00 3.84
N PHE A 75 -3.64 11.07 3.25
CA PHE A 75 -4.68 11.30 2.26
C PHE A 75 -6.08 10.92 2.78
N ARG A 76 -6.28 11.09 4.10
CA ARG A 76 -7.53 10.73 4.78
C ARG A 76 -8.75 11.36 4.14
N ASP A 77 -8.70 12.67 3.92
CA ASP A 77 -9.85 13.44 3.43
C ASP A 77 -10.29 12.97 2.02
N GLU A 78 -9.32 12.70 1.15
CA GLU A 78 -9.58 12.19 -0.21
C GLU A 78 -10.16 10.77 -0.18
N LEU A 79 -9.66 9.94 0.71
CA LEU A 79 -10.08 8.53 0.78
C LEU A 79 -11.42 8.35 1.48
N GLU A 80 -11.69 9.07 2.56
CA GLU A 80 -12.98 9.02 3.27
C GLU A 80 -14.10 9.64 2.43
N GLY A 81 -13.79 10.67 1.64
CA GLY A 81 -14.73 11.29 0.69
C GLY A 81 -15.21 10.36 -0.42
N ALA A 82 -14.48 9.31 -0.73
CA ALA A 82 -14.76 8.42 -1.86
C ALA A 82 -15.78 7.31 -1.60
N GLY A 83 -16.19 7.08 -0.36
CA GLY A 83 -17.24 6.09 -0.14
C GLY A 83 -17.06 5.15 1.05
N GLY A 84 -17.04 5.68 2.26
CA GLY A 84 -17.29 4.90 3.48
C GLY A 84 -16.13 4.02 3.93
N ILE A 85 -14.93 4.20 3.39
CA ILE A 85 -13.73 3.54 3.88
C ILE A 85 -13.51 3.90 5.36
N ARG A 86 -13.12 2.92 6.16
CA ARG A 86 -12.78 3.15 7.56
C ARG A 86 -11.29 3.35 7.71
N ILE A 87 -10.86 4.51 8.19
CA ILE A 87 -9.48 4.79 8.56
C ILE A 87 -9.43 4.97 10.07
N PRO A 88 -8.72 4.11 10.83
CA PRO A 88 -8.54 4.28 12.27
C PRO A 88 -7.90 5.62 12.63
N ASP A 89 -7.91 5.97 13.92
CA ASP A 89 -7.27 7.18 14.44
C ASP A 89 -5.77 7.22 14.06
N ASP A 90 -5.23 8.40 13.76
CA ASP A 90 -3.85 8.58 13.31
C ASP A 90 -2.81 8.07 14.31
N ALA A 91 -3.15 8.06 15.59
CA ALA A 91 -2.30 7.52 16.67
C ALA A 91 -2.36 5.99 16.78
N ASP A 92 -3.31 5.34 16.11
CA ASP A 92 -3.48 3.89 16.20
C ASP A 92 -2.22 3.16 15.70
N PRO A 93 -1.68 2.21 16.48
CA PRO A 93 -0.51 1.42 16.09
C PRO A 93 -0.66 0.66 14.77
N ILE A 94 -1.87 0.45 14.28
CA ILE A 94 -2.14 -0.24 13.01
C ILE A 94 -1.51 0.49 11.81
N HIS A 95 -1.30 1.80 11.91
CA HIS A 95 -0.64 2.58 10.85
C HIS A 95 0.86 2.37 10.77
N ARG A 96 1.44 1.66 11.74
CA ARG A 96 2.89 1.45 11.81
C ARG A 96 3.28 0.04 11.39
N VAL A 97 4.27 -0.04 10.51
CA VAL A 97 4.92 -1.31 10.20
C VAL A 97 5.73 -1.75 11.43
N ALA A 98 5.45 -2.93 11.97
CA ALA A 98 6.13 -3.45 13.14
C ALA A 98 6.71 -4.84 12.87
N ALA A 99 7.97 -5.04 13.25
CA ALA A 99 8.69 -6.29 13.05
C ALA A 99 7.96 -7.51 13.62
N ARG A 100 7.25 -7.36 14.76
CA ARG A 100 6.46 -8.45 15.36
C ARG A 100 5.44 -9.05 14.39
N HIS A 101 4.81 -8.23 13.55
CA HIS A 101 3.83 -8.70 12.57
C HIS A 101 4.50 -9.41 11.38
N ILE A 102 5.67 -8.92 10.97
CA ILE A 102 6.49 -9.58 9.93
C ILE A 102 6.93 -10.96 10.42
N CYS A 103 7.42 -11.05 11.64
CA CYS A 103 7.81 -12.32 12.25
C CYS A 103 6.65 -13.30 12.39
N ALA A 104 5.47 -12.81 12.79
CA ALA A 104 4.26 -13.62 12.91
C ALA A 104 3.80 -14.18 11.56
N LEU A 105 3.81 -13.37 10.49
CA LEU A 105 3.49 -13.80 9.14
C LEU A 105 4.49 -14.86 8.63
N ALA A 106 5.78 -14.65 8.86
CA ALA A 106 6.83 -15.59 8.49
C ALA A 106 6.68 -16.92 9.24
N ALA A 107 6.41 -16.88 10.54
CA ALA A 107 6.19 -18.08 11.36
C ALA A 107 4.93 -18.85 10.94
N ALA A 108 3.92 -18.17 10.43
CA ALA A 108 2.70 -18.79 9.88
C ALA A 108 2.90 -19.34 8.46
N GLY A 109 4.12 -19.39 7.93
CA GLY A 109 4.42 -19.88 6.58
C GLY A 109 3.91 -18.99 5.45
N LYS A 110 3.55 -17.73 5.77
CA LYS A 110 3.10 -16.73 4.80
C LYS A 110 4.26 -15.98 4.12
N GLY A 111 5.45 -16.57 4.11
CA GLY A 111 6.64 -16.05 3.47
C GLY A 111 6.95 -16.73 2.15
N SER A 112 7.85 -16.13 1.38
CA SER A 112 8.47 -16.72 0.19
C SER A 112 9.92 -17.04 0.47
N ASP A 113 10.44 -18.12 -0.10
CA ASP A 113 11.87 -18.45 -0.08
C ASP A 113 12.69 -17.51 -0.98
N SER A 114 12.04 -16.73 -1.83
CA SER A 114 12.66 -15.72 -2.68
C SER A 114 12.76 -14.38 -1.95
N LEU A 115 13.95 -13.79 -2.00
CA LEU A 115 14.28 -12.47 -1.45
C LEU A 115 14.22 -11.35 -2.50
N GLU A 116 13.53 -11.57 -3.59
CA GLU A 116 13.44 -10.58 -4.66
C GLU A 116 12.54 -9.41 -4.24
N PRO A 117 13.07 -8.17 -4.27
CA PRO A 117 12.24 -6.99 -4.02
C PRO A 117 11.28 -6.77 -5.18
N ILE A 118 10.03 -6.39 -4.87
CA ILE A 118 9.08 -5.95 -5.87
C ILE A 118 9.24 -4.44 -6.07
N TYR A 119 9.71 -4.06 -7.24
CA TYR A 119 9.81 -2.66 -7.67
C TYR A 119 8.50 -2.25 -8.34
N LEU A 120 7.64 -1.55 -7.63
CA LEU A 120 6.35 -1.07 -8.15
C LEU A 120 6.48 0.19 -9.00
N ARG A 121 7.65 0.81 -8.97
CA ARG A 121 7.96 2.05 -9.69
C ARG A 121 9.37 1.99 -10.26
N PRO A 122 9.58 2.45 -11.52
CA PRO A 122 10.93 2.59 -12.07
C PRO A 122 11.81 3.51 -11.20
N PRO A 123 13.12 3.26 -11.12
CA PRO A 123 14.05 4.15 -10.43
C PRO A 123 13.99 5.57 -11.00
N ASP A 124 14.09 6.57 -10.13
CA ASP A 124 14.08 7.98 -10.55
C ASP A 124 15.20 8.33 -11.53
N ALA A 125 16.33 7.63 -11.45
CA ALA A 125 17.46 7.82 -12.35
C ALA A 125 17.11 7.52 -13.84
N GLU A 126 16.16 6.62 -14.11
CA GLU A 126 15.70 6.35 -15.47
C GLU A 126 14.86 7.50 -16.02
N ARG A 127 14.00 8.08 -15.21
CA ARG A 127 13.18 9.27 -15.58
C ARG A 127 14.05 10.51 -15.85
N TRP A 128 15.21 10.64 -15.19
CA TRP A 128 16.16 11.73 -15.46
C TRP A 128 16.87 11.54 -16.79
N ARG A 129 17.25 10.30 -17.15
CA ARG A 129 17.86 10.00 -18.45
C ARG A 129 16.94 10.32 -19.62
N GLU A 130 15.66 10.01 -19.51
CA GLU A 130 14.67 10.33 -20.54
C GLU A 130 14.53 11.83 -20.74
N ARG A 131 14.50 12.63 -19.66
CA ARG A 131 14.45 14.10 -19.75
C ARG A 131 15.71 14.69 -20.37
N ASP A 132 16.88 14.21 -19.98
CA ASP A 132 18.16 14.71 -20.51
C ASP A 132 18.34 14.35 -21.99
N SER A 133 17.78 13.24 -22.46
CA SER A 133 17.81 12.87 -23.87
C SER A 133 16.95 13.81 -24.74
N PHE A 134 15.82 14.28 -24.18
CA PHE A 134 14.95 15.25 -24.86
C PHE A 134 15.57 16.65 -24.96
N GLN A 135 16.35 17.07 -23.97
CA GLN A 135 17.03 18.39 -23.97
C GLN A 135 18.29 18.44 -24.85
N ARG A 136 18.84 17.29 -25.23
CA ARG A 136 20.02 17.20 -26.14
C ARG A 136 19.66 17.05 -27.60
N ALA A 137 18.39 16.96 -27.94
CA ALA A 137 17.89 16.78 -29.31
C ALA A 137 17.56 18.10 -30.02
N ASP A 138 17.72 19.26 -29.34
CA ASP A 138 17.66 20.62 -29.87
C ASP A 138 19.09 21.21 -29.95
#